data_2a621b59e6a74e509f7b7a9cf7593ceb
#
_entry.id   2a621b59e6a74e509f7b7a9cf7593ceb
#
_cell.length_a   1.000
_cell.length_b   1.000
_cell.length_c   1.000
_cell.angle_alpha   90.00
_cell.angle_beta   90.00
_cell.angle_gamma   90.00
#
_symmetry.space_group_name_H-M   'P 1'
#
loop_
_entity.id
_entity.type
_entity.pdbx_description
1 polymer ?
#
loop_
_entity_poly.entity_id
_entity_poly.type
_entity_poly.pdbx_seq_one_letter_code
_entity_poly.pdbx_strand_id
1 'polypeptide(L)'
;MLNLYRAREALSFMYRQEEPEVNLEKLFSRFKSIFGRFGGSGKGIGPVVILVIIGIAAAVWAASGVFTVNPGEEAALKRFGAYSDTKGPGLQWWWPGPIGARDIVRVDEVRRLELGIRGDTPVLSESLMISGDPDEDGRPGEAPNIVDVQLLVQYDIKNLKNYLYKVVSPEGATLKDATETSLRQVVGSRPIDDVLTDKKEAVQFDTKKKLQDILDNYQSGINIREVKLLNVFAPEQVKDAFDDVVRAKEDKAKIINLADAYKEDVLPRARGEASKALQDAEGFRQQKIAIATGEAERFKAIQREYVKSRDITRKRLYLEAMEDILPGISKILGDPGEVILMAPDKNRGNVVPVPVPGGNE
;
A
#
# COMPACT_ATOMS: atom_id res chain seq x y z
N MET A 1 -15.84 -20.56 42.67
CA MET A 1 -15.98 -21.90 42.02
C MET A 1 -17.28 -22.09 41.23
N LEU A 2 -18.23 -21.16 41.24
CA LEU A 2 -19.52 -21.33 40.48
C LEU A 2 -19.51 -20.81 39.05
N ASN A 3 -18.51 -20.06 38.62
CA ASN A 3 -18.47 -19.48 37.28
C ASN A 3 -17.80 -20.34 36.20
N LEU A 4 -17.10 -21.41 36.57
CA LEU A 4 -16.49 -22.33 35.65
C LEU A 4 -17.46 -23.42 35.10
N TYR A 5 -18.57 -23.63 35.77
CA TYR A 5 -19.59 -24.59 35.34
C TYR A 5 -20.52 -24.02 34.25
N ARG A 6 -20.80 -22.71 34.27
CA ARG A 6 -21.66 -22.05 33.27
C ARG A 6 -20.99 -21.85 31.90
N ALA A 7 -19.65 -21.72 31.84
CA ALA A 7 -18.94 -21.60 30.60
C ALA A 7 -18.85 -22.91 29.82
N ARG A 8 -18.99 -24.05 30.51
CA ARG A 8 -18.94 -25.39 29.88
C ARG A 8 -20.26 -25.77 29.21
N GLU A 9 -21.38 -25.24 29.66
CA GLU A 9 -22.70 -25.46 29.03
C GLU A 9 -22.93 -24.56 27.80
N ALA A 10 -22.35 -23.36 27.76
CA ALA A 10 -22.50 -22.45 26.61
C ALA A 10 -21.74 -22.94 25.36
N LEU A 11 -20.64 -23.66 25.53
CA LEU A 11 -19.85 -24.22 24.42
C LEU A 11 -20.46 -25.50 23.81
N SER A 12 -21.36 -26.19 24.54
CA SER A 12 -22.04 -27.38 24.03
C SER A 12 -23.23 -27.07 23.13
N PHE A 13 -23.71 -25.82 23.11
CA PHE A 13 -24.89 -25.41 22.32
C PHE A 13 -24.56 -25.01 20.88
N MET A 14 -23.29 -24.79 20.53
CA MET A 14 -22.89 -24.30 19.19
C MET A 14 -22.58 -25.39 18.17
N TYR A 15 -22.55 -26.67 18.56
CA TYR A 15 -22.26 -27.80 17.65
C TYR A 15 -23.31 -28.91 17.64
N ARG A 16 -24.57 -28.54 17.86
CA ARG A 16 -25.65 -29.51 17.62
C ARG A 16 -26.21 -29.29 16.21
N GLN A 17 -25.53 -29.83 15.19
CA GLN A 17 -26.25 -30.24 13.97
C GLN A 17 -27.22 -31.33 14.38
N GLU A 18 -28.51 -31.05 14.24
CA GLU A 18 -29.56 -32.04 14.41
C GLU A 18 -29.34 -33.13 13.37
N GLU A 19 -28.77 -34.26 13.81
CA GLU A 19 -28.87 -35.48 13.03
C GLU A 19 -30.35 -35.84 12.95
N PRO A 20 -30.87 -36.17 11.73
CA PRO A 20 -32.23 -36.61 11.63
C PRO A 20 -32.40 -37.90 12.47
N GLU A 21 -33.12 -37.79 13.58
CA GLU A 21 -33.47 -38.93 14.39
C GLU A 21 -34.27 -39.92 13.53
N VAL A 22 -33.53 -40.84 12.94
CA VAL A 22 -34.16 -42.01 12.30
C VAL A 22 -34.82 -42.79 13.44
N ASN A 23 -36.16 -42.72 13.52
CA ASN A 23 -36.95 -43.40 14.53
C ASN A 23 -36.81 -44.91 14.31
N LEU A 24 -35.75 -45.48 14.89
CA LEU A 24 -35.41 -46.90 14.84
C LEU A 24 -36.54 -47.78 15.37
N GLU A 25 -37.34 -47.29 16.33
CA GLU A 25 -38.47 -48.00 16.86
C GLU A 25 -39.59 -48.22 15.82
N LYS A 26 -39.88 -47.25 14.97
CA LYS A 26 -40.85 -47.43 13.86
C LYS A 26 -40.34 -48.34 12.75
N LEU A 27 -39.05 -48.37 12.53
CA LEU A 27 -38.41 -49.32 11.62
C LEU A 27 -38.43 -50.75 12.21
N PHE A 28 -38.11 -50.89 13.51
CA PHE A 28 -38.14 -52.18 14.20
C PHE A 28 -39.55 -52.76 14.30
N SER A 29 -40.58 -51.95 14.56
CA SER A 29 -41.96 -52.43 14.62
C SER A 29 -42.50 -52.85 13.25
N ARG A 30 -42.15 -52.15 12.17
CA ARG A 30 -42.44 -52.56 10.80
C ARG A 30 -41.69 -53.86 10.41
N PHE A 31 -40.44 -53.97 10.84
CA PHE A 31 -39.65 -55.20 10.65
C PHE A 31 -40.24 -56.38 11.38
N LYS A 32 -40.70 -56.24 12.62
CA LYS A 32 -41.34 -57.28 13.43
C LYS A 32 -42.68 -57.72 12.83
N SER A 33 -43.45 -56.82 12.19
CA SER A 33 -44.70 -57.15 11.54
C SER A 33 -44.52 -57.93 10.20
N ILE A 34 -43.43 -57.66 9.48
CA ILE A 34 -43.02 -58.34 8.25
C ILE A 34 -42.47 -59.72 8.62
N PHE A 35 -41.70 -59.83 9.70
CA PHE A 35 -41.12 -61.10 10.17
C PHE A 35 -42.20 -62.12 10.75
N GLY A 36 -43.23 -61.52 11.41
CA GLY A 36 -44.35 -62.38 11.94
C GLY A 36 -45.23 -62.98 10.86
N ARG A 37 -45.23 -62.50 9.64
CA ARG A 37 -46.05 -63.00 8.53
C ARG A 37 -45.36 -64.11 7.69
N PHE A 38 -44.02 -64.24 7.86
CA PHE A 38 -43.23 -65.28 7.13
C PHE A 38 -42.90 -66.55 7.97
N GLY A 39 -43.41 -66.64 9.21
CA GLY A 39 -43.18 -67.74 10.14
C GLY A 39 -44.09 -68.96 9.90
N GLY A 40 -44.62 -69.15 8.69
CA GLY A 40 -45.48 -70.32 8.35
C GLY A 40 -44.68 -71.35 7.62
N SER A 41 -44.43 -72.43 8.34
CA SER A 41 -44.25 -73.83 7.88
C SER A 41 -43.70 -74.08 6.47
N GLY A 42 -42.42 -74.44 6.36
CA GLY A 42 -41.86 -74.98 5.13
C GLY A 42 -40.33 -75.12 5.15
N LYS A 43 -39.90 -76.39 5.04
CA LYS A 43 -38.50 -76.81 4.98
C LYS A 43 -37.61 -75.95 4.06
N GLY A 44 -36.54 -75.37 4.56
CA GLY A 44 -35.30 -75.03 3.79
C GLY A 44 -35.09 -73.63 3.35
N ILE A 45 -36.04 -72.66 3.51
CA ILE A 45 -35.93 -71.30 2.97
C ILE A 45 -35.43 -70.25 4.05
N GLY A 46 -35.55 -70.60 5.32
CA GLY A 46 -35.22 -69.68 6.45
C GLY A 46 -33.80 -69.09 6.42
N PRO A 47 -32.74 -69.89 6.26
CA PRO A 47 -31.37 -69.34 6.32
C PRO A 47 -31.02 -68.47 5.09
N VAL A 48 -31.58 -68.79 3.91
CA VAL A 48 -31.33 -68.02 2.67
C VAL A 48 -32.04 -66.68 2.73
N VAL A 49 -33.26 -66.60 3.24
CA VAL A 49 -33.99 -65.33 3.41
C VAL A 49 -33.29 -64.44 4.44
N ILE A 50 -32.79 -64.97 5.54
CA ILE A 50 -32.02 -64.25 6.54
C ILE A 50 -30.71 -63.67 5.91
N LEU A 51 -30.03 -64.51 5.09
CA LEU A 51 -28.79 -64.04 4.39
C LEU A 51 -29.11 -62.97 3.38
N VAL A 52 -30.21 -63.02 2.64
CA VAL A 52 -30.65 -61.98 1.71
C VAL A 52 -30.97 -60.67 2.47
N ILE A 53 -31.67 -60.75 3.60
CA ILE A 53 -31.99 -59.58 4.42
C ILE A 53 -30.73 -58.97 5.00
N ILE A 54 -29.77 -59.72 5.51
CA ILE A 54 -28.47 -59.25 5.97
C ILE A 54 -27.69 -58.63 4.82
N GLY A 55 -27.72 -59.22 3.63
CA GLY A 55 -27.09 -58.70 2.42
C GLY A 55 -27.66 -57.33 2.01
N ILE A 56 -28.99 -57.18 2.02
CA ILE A 56 -29.67 -55.92 1.73
C ILE A 56 -29.34 -54.87 2.82
N ALA A 57 -29.38 -55.25 4.09
CA ALA A 57 -29.03 -54.39 5.19
C ALA A 57 -27.56 -53.90 5.10
N ALA A 58 -26.65 -54.79 4.76
CA ALA A 58 -25.24 -54.47 4.52
C ALA A 58 -25.04 -53.54 3.31
N ALA A 59 -25.81 -53.78 2.23
CA ALA A 59 -25.76 -52.93 1.05
C ALA A 59 -26.29 -51.51 1.34
N VAL A 60 -27.41 -51.40 2.05
CA VAL A 60 -27.96 -50.10 2.49
C VAL A 60 -27.01 -49.41 3.45
N TRP A 61 -26.42 -50.15 4.39
CA TRP A 61 -25.40 -49.63 5.29
C TRP A 61 -24.17 -49.10 4.52
N ALA A 62 -23.64 -49.86 3.57
CA ALA A 62 -22.52 -49.45 2.75
C ALA A 62 -22.85 -48.23 1.86
N ALA A 63 -24.07 -48.17 1.31
CA ALA A 63 -24.56 -47.05 0.52
C ALA A 63 -24.66 -45.75 1.35
N SER A 64 -24.93 -45.82 2.65
CA SER A 64 -24.97 -44.67 3.55
C SER A 64 -23.60 -44.02 3.77
N GLY A 65 -22.54 -44.66 3.32
CA GLY A 65 -21.17 -44.10 3.34
C GLY A 65 -20.89 -43.06 2.26
N VAL A 66 -21.79 -42.84 1.32
CA VAL A 66 -21.64 -41.80 0.29
C VAL A 66 -21.92 -40.43 0.90
N PHE A 67 -21.04 -39.45 0.60
CA PHE A 67 -21.21 -38.08 1.01
C PHE A 67 -20.55 -37.13 0.00
N THR A 68 -20.95 -35.86 0.05
CA THR A 68 -20.39 -34.82 -0.79
C THR A 68 -19.57 -33.87 0.06
N VAL A 69 -18.41 -33.40 -0.47
CA VAL A 69 -17.57 -32.35 0.08
C VAL A 69 -17.69 -31.17 -0.86
N ASN A 70 -18.08 -30.00 -0.32
CA ASN A 70 -18.23 -28.78 -1.12
C ASN A 70 -16.89 -28.22 -1.53
N PRO A 71 -16.82 -27.38 -2.60
CA PRO A 71 -15.63 -26.62 -2.92
C PRO A 71 -15.19 -25.75 -1.73
N GLY A 72 -13.89 -25.76 -1.41
CA GLY A 72 -13.33 -25.06 -0.26
C GLY A 72 -13.41 -25.82 1.07
N GLU A 73 -13.98 -27.03 1.07
CA GLU A 73 -14.01 -27.93 2.22
C GLU A 73 -13.10 -29.14 2.00
N GLU A 74 -12.55 -29.67 3.08
CA GLU A 74 -11.87 -30.96 3.13
C GLU A 74 -12.49 -31.85 4.20
N ALA A 75 -12.50 -33.12 3.93
CA ALA A 75 -12.99 -34.12 4.86
C ALA A 75 -11.84 -34.94 5.44
N ALA A 76 -11.66 -34.88 6.76
CA ALA A 76 -10.77 -35.77 7.48
C ALA A 76 -11.51 -37.06 7.85
N LEU A 77 -10.98 -38.17 7.40
CA LEU A 77 -11.58 -39.50 7.53
C LEU A 77 -10.94 -40.28 8.67
N LYS A 78 -11.80 -40.81 9.55
CA LYS A 78 -11.39 -41.65 10.68
C LYS A 78 -11.88 -43.07 10.48
N ARG A 79 -11.08 -44.02 10.90
CA ARG A 79 -11.48 -45.43 10.99
C ARG A 79 -11.19 -45.94 12.40
N PHE A 80 -12.19 -46.39 13.10
CA PHE A 80 -12.14 -46.80 14.52
C PHE A 80 -11.49 -45.69 15.42
N GLY A 81 -11.79 -44.40 15.12
CA GLY A 81 -11.26 -43.26 15.85
C GLY A 81 -9.86 -42.78 15.42
N ALA A 82 -9.11 -43.59 14.66
CA ALA A 82 -7.81 -43.19 14.14
C ALA A 82 -7.95 -42.45 12.80
N TYR A 83 -7.18 -41.39 12.61
CA TYR A 83 -7.08 -40.69 11.33
C TYR A 83 -6.56 -41.63 10.23
N SER A 84 -7.23 -41.67 9.09
CA SER A 84 -6.87 -42.51 7.96
C SER A 84 -6.44 -41.72 6.73
N ASP A 85 -7.24 -40.77 6.28
CA ASP A 85 -6.99 -40.03 5.04
C ASP A 85 -7.73 -38.67 5.05
N THR A 86 -7.35 -37.76 4.15
CA THR A 86 -8.06 -36.50 3.86
C THR A 86 -8.58 -36.55 2.43
N LYS A 87 -9.84 -36.20 2.23
CA LYS A 87 -10.48 -36.13 0.90
C LYS A 87 -10.87 -34.72 0.55
N GLY A 88 -10.55 -34.32 -0.67
CA GLY A 88 -10.91 -33.03 -1.25
C GLY A 88 -12.37 -32.99 -1.74
N PRO A 89 -12.76 -31.88 -2.40
CA PRO A 89 -14.12 -31.65 -2.89
C PRO A 89 -14.61 -32.70 -3.86
N GLY A 90 -15.92 -32.95 -3.83
CA GLY A 90 -16.62 -33.88 -4.73
C GLY A 90 -17.39 -34.95 -4.01
N LEU A 91 -17.89 -35.92 -4.79
CA LEU A 91 -18.59 -37.10 -4.28
C LEU A 91 -17.56 -38.09 -3.76
N GLN A 92 -17.65 -38.42 -2.47
CA GLN A 92 -16.74 -39.35 -1.80
C GLN A 92 -17.49 -40.45 -1.14
N TRP A 93 -16.83 -41.60 -0.93
CA TRP A 93 -17.35 -42.71 -0.17
C TRP A 93 -16.40 -43.08 0.97
N TRP A 94 -16.99 -43.31 2.14
CA TRP A 94 -16.26 -43.75 3.32
C TRP A 94 -17.09 -44.74 4.13
N TRP A 95 -16.42 -45.49 4.97
CA TRP A 95 -17.09 -46.46 5.83
C TRP A 95 -18.13 -45.77 6.73
N PRO A 96 -19.40 -46.20 6.71
CA PRO A 96 -20.40 -45.63 7.59
C PRO A 96 -20.12 -45.94 9.06
N GLY A 97 -20.75 -45.19 9.97
CA GLY A 97 -20.72 -45.53 11.39
C GLY A 97 -21.22 -46.95 11.67
N PRO A 98 -20.65 -47.64 12.64
CA PRO A 98 -19.71 -47.21 13.65
C PRO A 98 -18.21 -47.35 13.26
N ILE A 99 -17.90 -47.89 12.09
CA ILE A 99 -16.51 -48.16 11.66
C ILE A 99 -15.78 -46.90 11.27
N GLY A 100 -16.43 -46.02 10.51
CA GLY A 100 -15.88 -44.77 10.02
C GLY A 100 -16.59 -43.54 10.61
N ALA A 101 -15.82 -42.46 10.75
CA ALA A 101 -16.32 -41.13 11.03
C ALA A 101 -15.64 -40.14 10.08
N ARG A 102 -16.26 -38.99 9.91
CA ARG A 102 -15.75 -37.89 9.04
C ARG A 102 -15.91 -36.57 9.72
N ASP A 103 -14.89 -35.72 9.62
CA ASP A 103 -14.93 -34.33 10.04
C ASP A 103 -14.74 -33.43 8.79
N ILE A 104 -15.75 -32.67 8.42
CA ILE A 104 -15.71 -31.78 7.26
C ILE A 104 -15.43 -30.35 7.78
N VAL A 105 -14.39 -29.72 7.25
CA VAL A 105 -13.97 -28.37 7.66
C VAL A 105 -13.70 -27.54 6.42
N ARG A 106 -14.09 -26.25 6.45
CA ARG A 106 -13.74 -25.28 5.43
C ARG A 106 -12.30 -24.87 5.59
N VAL A 107 -11.46 -25.20 4.62
CA VAL A 107 -10.03 -24.91 4.64
C VAL A 107 -9.71 -23.60 3.95
N ASP A 108 -10.48 -23.20 2.93
CA ASP A 108 -10.26 -21.96 2.18
C ASP A 108 -10.82 -20.71 2.86
N GLU A 109 -11.54 -20.87 3.96
CA GLU A 109 -12.10 -19.74 4.70
C GLU A 109 -11.01 -18.96 5.42
N VAL A 110 -10.90 -17.68 5.07
CA VAL A 110 -10.00 -16.76 5.77
C VAL A 110 -10.63 -16.37 7.10
N ARG A 111 -10.02 -16.83 8.16
CA ARG A 111 -10.42 -16.55 9.54
C ARG A 111 -9.61 -15.41 10.12
N ARG A 112 -10.14 -14.77 11.15
CA ARG A 112 -9.52 -13.62 11.80
C ARG A 112 -9.32 -13.87 13.29
N LEU A 113 -8.16 -13.49 13.78
CA LEU A 113 -7.86 -13.40 15.20
C LEU A 113 -7.48 -11.96 15.53
N GLU A 114 -8.16 -11.37 16.48
CA GLU A 114 -7.84 -10.05 17.02
C GLU A 114 -7.10 -10.24 18.35
N LEU A 115 -5.99 -9.55 18.50
CA LEU A 115 -5.19 -9.50 19.74
C LEU A 115 -5.21 -8.08 20.30
N GLY A 116 -5.40 -7.97 21.60
CA GLY A 116 -5.43 -6.70 22.31
C GLY A 116 -6.77 -5.96 22.24
N ILE A 117 -7.75 -6.49 21.51
CA ILE A 117 -9.11 -5.92 21.42
C ILE A 117 -10.15 -7.04 21.41
N ARG A 118 -11.30 -6.80 22.03
CA ARG A 118 -12.50 -7.66 21.95
C ARG A 118 -13.72 -6.79 21.65
N GLY A 119 -14.10 -6.78 20.36
CA GLY A 119 -15.08 -5.81 19.88
C GLY A 119 -14.51 -4.39 19.99
N ASP A 120 -15.13 -3.51 20.77
CA ASP A 120 -14.68 -2.12 21.00
C ASP A 120 -13.87 -1.92 22.28
N THR A 121 -13.66 -2.97 23.09
CA THR A 121 -12.95 -2.86 24.36
C THR A 121 -11.50 -3.33 24.25
N PRO A 122 -10.51 -2.48 24.59
CA PRO A 122 -9.11 -2.88 24.63
C PRO A 122 -8.86 -3.86 25.78
N VAL A 123 -8.10 -4.91 25.51
CA VAL A 123 -7.66 -5.90 26.52
C VAL A 123 -6.20 -5.64 26.84
N LEU A 124 -5.95 -4.75 27.78
CA LEU A 124 -4.61 -4.27 28.14
C LEU A 124 -3.64 -5.40 28.54
N SER A 125 -4.11 -6.50 29.10
CA SER A 125 -3.25 -7.64 29.43
C SER A 125 -2.63 -8.32 28.21
N GLU A 126 -3.23 -8.17 27.03
CA GLU A 126 -2.81 -8.78 25.78
C GLU A 126 -2.07 -7.79 24.88
N SER A 127 -2.40 -6.50 24.99
CA SER A 127 -1.89 -5.43 24.11
C SER A 127 -0.67 -4.70 24.66
N LEU A 128 -0.49 -4.65 25.98
CA LEU A 128 0.65 -3.98 26.59
C LEU A 128 1.93 -4.80 26.39
N MET A 129 2.90 -4.18 25.74
CA MET A 129 4.20 -4.78 25.42
C MET A 129 5.33 -3.83 25.76
N ILE A 130 6.50 -4.38 25.96
CA ILE A 130 7.72 -3.62 26.21
C ILE A 130 8.51 -3.59 24.92
N SER A 131 8.80 -2.40 24.42
CA SER A 131 9.72 -2.14 23.32
C SER A 131 11.10 -1.87 23.88
N GLY A 132 12.12 -2.47 23.33
CA GLY A 132 13.51 -2.27 23.73
C GLY A 132 14.40 -2.29 22.49
N ASP A 133 15.41 -1.42 22.48
CA ASP A 133 16.49 -1.51 21.51
C ASP A 133 17.65 -2.23 22.21
N PRO A 134 17.99 -3.47 21.84
CA PRO A 134 19.24 -4.05 22.31
C PRO A 134 20.38 -3.25 21.67
N ASP A 135 21.25 -2.67 22.51
CA ASP A 135 22.52 -2.11 22.05
C ASP A 135 23.27 -3.13 21.19
N GLU A 136 24.17 -2.67 20.31
CA GLU A 136 25.03 -3.53 19.47
C GLU A 136 25.74 -4.64 20.26
N ASP A 137 25.93 -4.46 21.57
CA ASP A 137 26.53 -5.41 22.50
C ASP A 137 25.49 -6.36 23.16
N GLY A 138 24.20 -6.30 22.78
CA GLY A 138 23.14 -7.14 23.38
C GLY A 138 22.74 -6.76 24.80
N ARG A 139 23.15 -5.57 25.27
CA ARG A 139 22.67 -4.99 26.52
C ARG A 139 21.31 -4.35 26.32
N PRO A 140 20.45 -4.31 27.34
CA PRO A 140 19.24 -3.51 27.25
C PRO A 140 19.65 -2.06 26.95
N GLY A 141 19.35 -1.58 25.75
CA GLY A 141 19.57 -0.21 25.33
C GLY A 141 18.77 0.81 26.15
N GLU A 142 18.38 1.90 25.52
CA GLU A 142 17.55 2.93 26.16
C GLU A 142 16.40 2.34 26.96
N ALA A 143 15.99 3.03 28.03
CA ALA A 143 14.96 2.56 28.96
C ALA A 143 13.78 1.92 28.24
N PRO A 144 13.37 0.70 28.62
CA PRO A 144 12.27 -0.01 27.94
C PRO A 144 11.00 0.83 27.96
N ASN A 145 10.43 1.06 26.80
CA ASN A 145 9.19 1.82 26.63
C ASN A 145 8.01 0.85 26.59
N ILE A 146 6.91 1.25 27.21
CA ILE A 146 5.65 0.49 27.16
C ILE A 146 4.82 0.99 25.98
N VAL A 147 4.34 0.05 25.17
CA VAL A 147 3.45 0.31 24.03
C VAL A 147 2.20 -0.55 24.14
N ASP A 148 1.09 0.02 23.72
CA ASP A 148 -0.19 -0.70 23.51
C ASP A 148 -0.29 -1.05 22.01
N VAL A 149 -0.25 -2.34 21.69
CA VAL A 149 -0.25 -2.84 20.32
C VAL A 149 -1.46 -3.71 20.07
N GLN A 150 -2.31 -3.30 19.16
CA GLN A 150 -3.46 -4.06 18.69
C GLN A 150 -3.18 -4.65 17.32
N LEU A 151 -3.44 -5.95 17.18
CA LEU A 151 -3.06 -6.74 16.02
C LEU A 151 -4.25 -7.53 15.48
N LEU A 152 -4.36 -7.60 14.16
CA LEU A 152 -5.26 -8.48 13.43
C LEU A 152 -4.43 -9.51 12.65
N VAL A 153 -4.71 -10.78 12.88
CA VAL A 153 -4.12 -11.91 12.14
C VAL A 153 -5.18 -12.53 11.26
N GLN A 154 -4.89 -12.64 9.98
CA GLN A 154 -5.69 -13.41 9.03
C GLN A 154 -4.99 -14.73 8.73
N TYR A 155 -5.72 -15.83 8.84
CA TYR A 155 -5.19 -17.17 8.66
C TYR A 155 -6.17 -18.10 7.97
N ASP A 156 -5.65 -19.17 7.40
CA ASP A 156 -6.41 -20.29 6.84
C ASP A 156 -5.80 -21.63 7.28
N ILE A 157 -6.43 -22.73 6.89
CA ILE A 157 -5.98 -24.08 7.23
C ILE A 157 -5.19 -24.64 6.06
N LYS A 158 -3.87 -24.86 6.25
CA LYS A 158 -2.96 -25.45 5.27
C LYS A 158 -3.00 -26.99 5.30
N ASN A 159 -3.16 -27.56 6.48
CA ASN A 159 -3.14 -29.01 6.68
C ASN A 159 -4.19 -29.45 7.69
N LEU A 160 -5.27 -30.01 7.19
CA LEU A 160 -6.42 -30.41 8.00
C LEU A 160 -6.09 -31.48 9.03
N LYS A 161 -5.20 -32.45 8.70
CA LYS A 161 -4.75 -33.48 9.64
C LYS A 161 -4.08 -32.87 10.88
N ASN A 162 -3.14 -31.99 10.65
CA ASN A 162 -2.39 -31.34 11.73
C ASN A 162 -3.31 -30.45 12.57
N TYR A 163 -4.16 -29.70 11.91
CA TYR A 163 -5.11 -28.82 12.55
C TYR A 163 -6.08 -29.55 13.49
N LEU A 164 -6.61 -30.71 13.11
CA LEU A 164 -7.60 -31.43 13.91
C LEU A 164 -6.99 -32.35 14.99
N TYR A 165 -5.77 -32.87 14.75
CA TYR A 165 -5.27 -33.98 15.58
C TYR A 165 -3.92 -33.76 16.24
N LYS A 166 -3.19 -32.70 15.89
CA LYS A 166 -1.87 -32.44 16.49
C LYS A 166 -1.93 -31.46 17.67
N VAL A 167 -2.81 -30.48 17.60
CA VAL A 167 -2.92 -29.43 18.60
C VAL A 167 -4.32 -29.41 19.19
N VAL A 168 -4.42 -29.23 20.49
CA VAL A 168 -5.69 -29.26 21.26
C VAL A 168 -6.36 -27.95 21.07
N SER A 169 -6.58 -27.18 20.47
CA SER A 169 -7.24 -25.87 20.28
C SER A 169 -6.42 -24.95 19.38
N PRO A 170 -6.27 -25.34 18.12
CA PRO A 170 -5.39 -24.61 17.22
C PRO A 170 -5.85 -23.16 17.00
N GLU A 171 -7.13 -22.89 16.91
CA GLU A 171 -7.71 -21.54 16.72
C GLU A 171 -7.85 -20.73 18.03
N GLY A 172 -7.92 -21.42 19.14
CA GLY A 172 -8.12 -20.77 20.46
C GLY A 172 -6.80 -20.31 21.09
N ALA A 173 -6.44 -20.99 22.18
CA ALA A 173 -5.27 -20.62 22.95
C ALA A 173 -3.96 -20.67 22.16
N THR A 174 -3.75 -21.73 21.36
CA THR A 174 -2.47 -21.95 20.68
C THR A 174 -2.13 -20.82 19.68
N LEU A 175 -3.05 -20.45 18.82
CA LEU A 175 -2.81 -19.38 17.84
C LEU A 175 -2.66 -18.04 18.56
N LYS A 176 -3.48 -17.78 19.56
CA LYS A 176 -3.44 -16.54 20.35
C LYS A 176 -2.11 -16.41 21.08
N ASP A 177 -1.70 -17.43 21.85
CA ASP A 177 -0.46 -17.41 22.62
C ASP A 177 0.79 -17.34 21.73
N ALA A 178 0.75 -18.03 20.57
CA ALA A 178 1.80 -17.94 19.58
C ALA A 178 1.89 -16.54 18.97
N THR A 179 0.72 -15.90 18.69
CA THR A 179 0.66 -14.54 18.16
C THR A 179 1.21 -13.54 19.17
N GLU A 180 0.78 -13.64 20.42
CA GLU A 180 1.25 -12.78 21.51
C GLU A 180 2.76 -12.94 21.71
N THR A 181 3.26 -14.17 21.73
CA THR A 181 4.69 -14.45 21.90
C THR A 181 5.51 -13.90 20.73
N SER A 182 5.08 -14.12 19.49
CA SER A 182 5.78 -13.63 18.31
C SER A 182 5.81 -12.11 18.24
N LEU A 183 4.68 -11.47 18.55
CA LEU A 183 4.58 -10.01 18.57
C LEU A 183 5.46 -9.42 19.69
N ARG A 184 5.39 -9.95 20.91
CA ARG A 184 6.25 -9.50 22.02
C ARG A 184 7.72 -9.64 21.70
N GLN A 185 8.13 -10.71 21.05
CA GLN A 185 9.52 -10.91 20.67
C GLN A 185 9.98 -9.91 19.62
N VAL A 186 9.13 -9.62 18.61
CA VAL A 186 9.48 -8.68 17.55
C VAL A 186 9.48 -7.23 18.08
N VAL A 187 8.46 -6.85 18.86
CA VAL A 187 8.37 -5.52 19.49
C VAL A 187 9.52 -5.31 20.49
N GLY A 188 9.83 -6.33 21.31
CA GLY A 188 10.89 -6.25 22.31
C GLY A 188 12.30 -6.21 21.72
N SER A 189 12.48 -6.51 20.44
CA SER A 189 13.77 -6.43 19.74
C SER A 189 13.94 -5.17 18.89
N ARG A 190 13.02 -4.19 19.02
CA ARG A 190 13.00 -2.99 18.19
C ARG A 190 12.79 -1.73 19.01
N PRO A 191 13.36 -0.59 18.59
CA PRO A 191 13.06 0.69 19.23
C PRO A 191 11.59 1.07 19.05
N ILE A 192 11.06 1.82 19.99
CA ILE A 192 9.67 2.25 20.01
C ILE A 192 9.30 3.03 18.75
N ASP A 193 10.22 3.82 18.23
CA ASP A 193 10.03 4.61 17.01
C ASP A 193 9.68 3.73 15.79
N ASP A 194 10.32 2.58 15.64
CA ASP A 194 10.06 1.64 14.55
C ASP A 194 8.64 1.05 14.63
N VAL A 195 8.13 0.88 15.84
CA VAL A 195 6.78 0.32 16.08
C VAL A 195 5.69 1.38 15.89
N LEU A 196 5.97 2.65 16.28
CA LEU A 196 5.01 3.75 16.21
C LEU A 196 4.91 4.41 14.83
N THR A 197 6.02 4.45 14.06
CA THR A 197 6.10 5.31 12.86
C THR A 197 6.36 4.53 11.55
N ASP A 198 7.54 4.68 10.99
CA ASP A 198 7.82 4.37 9.57
C ASP A 198 8.02 2.88 9.27
N LYS A 199 8.32 2.05 10.28
CA LYS A 199 8.67 0.64 10.06
C LYS A 199 7.59 -0.34 10.48
N LYS A 200 6.34 0.10 10.61
CA LYS A 200 5.21 -0.78 10.94
C LYS A 200 5.08 -1.98 10.00
N GLU A 201 5.34 -1.78 8.72
CA GLU A 201 5.31 -2.87 7.73
C GLU A 201 6.39 -3.93 8.00
N ALA A 202 7.59 -3.51 8.41
CA ALA A 202 8.66 -4.43 8.78
C ALA A 202 8.30 -5.22 10.05
N VAL A 203 7.68 -4.57 11.05
CA VAL A 203 7.18 -5.24 12.27
C VAL A 203 6.11 -6.27 11.92
N GLN A 204 5.16 -5.93 11.03
CA GLN A 204 4.11 -6.86 10.56
C GLN A 204 4.73 -8.08 9.85
N PHE A 205 5.68 -7.83 8.95
CA PHE A 205 6.36 -8.88 8.20
C PHE A 205 7.15 -9.84 9.10
N ASP A 206 7.93 -9.30 10.03
CA ASP A 206 8.72 -10.12 10.95
C ASP A 206 7.84 -10.87 11.92
N THR A 207 6.75 -10.25 12.41
CA THR A 207 5.77 -10.93 13.26
C THR A 207 5.09 -12.07 12.50
N LYS A 208 4.69 -11.85 11.24
CA LYS A 208 4.13 -12.91 10.38
C LYS A 208 5.10 -14.08 10.24
N LYS A 209 6.35 -13.79 9.89
CA LYS A 209 7.39 -14.82 9.72
C LYS A 209 7.61 -15.62 11.00
N LYS A 210 7.80 -14.92 12.11
CA LYS A 210 8.02 -15.55 13.42
C LYS A 210 6.84 -16.39 13.88
N LEU A 211 5.62 -15.85 13.71
CA LEU A 211 4.37 -16.56 14.01
C LEU A 211 4.23 -17.84 13.17
N GLN A 212 4.51 -17.75 11.87
CA GLN A 212 4.46 -18.93 10.99
C GLN A 212 5.51 -19.98 11.41
N ASP A 213 6.73 -19.58 11.75
CA ASP A 213 7.78 -20.47 12.24
C ASP A 213 7.34 -21.20 13.52
N ILE A 214 6.72 -20.50 14.46
CA ILE A 214 6.20 -21.10 15.72
C ILE A 214 5.10 -22.11 15.41
N LEU A 215 4.13 -21.74 14.56
CA LEU A 215 3.00 -22.59 14.19
C LEU A 215 3.42 -23.83 13.39
N ASP A 216 4.43 -23.70 12.53
CA ASP A 216 5.00 -24.81 11.77
C ASP A 216 5.78 -25.76 12.70
N ASN A 217 6.52 -25.25 13.69
CA ASN A 217 7.17 -26.06 14.72
C ASN A 217 6.17 -26.84 15.57
N TYR A 218 5.02 -26.24 15.89
CA TYR A 218 3.93 -26.92 16.60
C TYR A 218 3.14 -27.87 15.68
N GLN A 219 3.41 -27.86 14.39
CA GLN A 219 2.66 -28.62 13.39
C GLN A 219 1.14 -28.34 13.48
N SER A 220 0.79 -27.08 13.72
CA SER A 220 -0.61 -26.66 13.94
C SER A 220 -1.50 -26.78 12.69
N GLY A 221 -0.91 -26.86 11.51
CA GLY A 221 -1.65 -26.93 10.25
C GLY A 221 -2.26 -25.60 9.81
N ILE A 222 -1.94 -24.50 10.49
CA ILE A 222 -2.40 -23.14 10.18
C ILE A 222 -1.40 -22.45 9.27
N ASN A 223 -1.89 -21.67 8.33
CA ASN A 223 -1.10 -20.79 7.48
C ASN A 223 -1.51 -19.34 7.71
N ILE A 224 -0.55 -18.48 7.98
CA ILE A 224 -0.78 -17.05 8.22
C ILE A 224 -0.77 -16.31 6.89
N ARG A 225 -1.93 -15.78 6.51
CA ARG A 225 -2.11 -14.98 5.29
C ARG A 225 -1.52 -13.60 5.47
N GLU A 226 -1.95 -12.91 6.51
CA GLU A 226 -1.60 -11.54 6.76
C GLU A 226 -1.60 -11.23 8.26
N VAL A 227 -0.69 -10.36 8.66
CA VAL A 227 -0.62 -9.78 10.00
C VAL A 227 -0.69 -8.26 9.84
N LYS A 228 -1.67 -7.62 10.46
CA LYS A 228 -1.86 -6.17 10.43
C LYS A 228 -1.86 -5.58 11.83
N LEU A 229 -1.05 -4.57 12.03
CA LEU A 229 -1.16 -3.70 13.20
C LEU A 229 -2.37 -2.79 12.99
N LEU A 230 -3.36 -2.88 13.88
CA LEU A 230 -4.55 -2.03 13.85
C LEU A 230 -4.22 -0.66 14.44
N ASN A 231 -3.85 -0.68 15.71
CA ASN A 231 -3.51 0.51 16.45
C ASN A 231 -2.25 0.26 17.27
N VAL A 232 -1.40 1.26 17.35
CA VAL A 232 -0.22 1.26 18.21
C VAL A 232 -0.20 2.60 18.92
N PHE A 233 -0.27 2.57 20.24
CA PHE A 233 -0.33 3.76 21.09
C PHE A 233 0.73 3.70 22.19
N ALA A 234 1.20 4.87 22.58
CA ALA A 234 1.86 5.01 23.87
C ALA A 234 0.80 4.98 25.00
N PRO A 235 1.11 4.50 26.20
CA PRO A 235 0.21 4.59 27.35
C PRO A 235 -0.30 6.00 27.56
N GLU A 236 -1.55 6.13 28.00
CA GLU A 236 -2.24 7.42 28.09
C GLU A 236 -1.50 8.44 28.97
N GLN A 237 -0.77 7.97 29.98
CA GLN A 237 0.01 8.82 30.90
C GLN A 237 1.20 9.54 30.26
N VAL A 238 1.72 9.02 29.15
CA VAL A 238 2.91 9.55 28.46
C VAL A 238 2.62 9.96 27.02
N LYS A 239 1.38 9.81 26.58
CA LYS A 239 0.94 10.08 25.20
C LYS A 239 1.28 11.50 24.75
N ASP A 240 0.98 12.51 25.58
CA ASP A 240 1.24 13.91 25.23
C ASP A 240 2.73 14.18 25.00
N ALA A 241 3.61 13.55 25.79
CA ALA A 241 5.05 13.67 25.63
C ALA A 241 5.55 12.99 24.33
N PHE A 242 5.02 11.82 24.00
CA PHE A 242 5.33 11.14 22.73
C PHE A 242 4.82 11.92 21.53
N ASP A 243 3.60 12.45 21.58
CA ASP A 243 3.03 13.27 20.52
C ASP A 243 3.85 14.55 20.30
N ASP A 244 4.46 15.11 21.35
CA ASP A 244 5.36 16.25 21.22
C ASP A 244 6.67 15.89 20.53
N VAL A 245 7.27 14.74 20.87
CA VAL A 245 8.46 14.22 20.18
C VAL A 245 8.18 13.95 18.70
N VAL A 246 7.04 13.32 18.39
CA VAL A 246 6.64 13.06 16.99
C VAL A 246 6.47 14.36 16.24
N ARG A 247 5.75 15.34 16.80
CA ARG A 247 5.61 16.69 16.21
C ARG A 247 6.95 17.37 15.98
N ALA A 248 7.86 17.31 16.95
CA ALA A 248 9.19 17.89 16.80
C ALA A 248 10.01 17.21 15.68
N LYS A 249 9.89 15.88 15.51
CA LYS A 249 10.50 15.14 14.39
C LYS A 249 9.90 15.55 13.04
N GLU A 250 8.59 15.67 12.96
CA GLU A 250 7.88 16.12 11.75
C GLU A 250 8.26 17.55 11.38
N ASP A 251 8.31 18.45 12.36
CA ASP A 251 8.73 19.85 12.16
C ASP A 251 10.19 19.92 11.67
N LYS A 252 11.09 19.12 12.25
CA LYS A 252 12.48 19.01 11.76
C LYS A 252 12.51 18.55 10.31
N ALA A 253 11.80 17.47 9.98
CA ALA A 253 11.73 16.95 8.61
C ALA A 253 11.15 17.99 7.65
N LYS A 254 10.09 18.68 8.04
CA LYS A 254 9.48 19.78 7.28
C LYS A 254 10.45 20.91 7.02
N ILE A 255 11.20 21.35 8.04
CA ILE A 255 12.21 22.41 7.88
C ILE A 255 13.30 21.99 6.90
N ILE A 256 13.80 20.75 7.00
CA ILE A 256 14.80 20.20 6.07
C ILE A 256 14.24 20.18 4.64
N ASN A 257 13.04 19.64 4.44
CA ASN A 257 12.39 19.58 3.13
C ASN A 257 12.14 20.97 2.52
N LEU A 258 11.75 21.94 3.34
CA LEU A 258 11.58 23.33 2.90
C LEU A 258 12.93 23.97 2.52
N ALA A 259 13.99 23.70 3.26
CA ALA A 259 15.34 24.19 2.95
C ALA A 259 15.87 23.57 1.65
N ASP A 260 15.66 22.28 1.45
CA ASP A 260 16.04 21.59 0.22
C ASP A 260 15.22 22.11 -0.97
N ALA A 261 13.91 22.27 -0.83
CA ALA A 261 13.06 22.86 -1.87
C ALA A 261 13.51 24.31 -2.23
N TYR A 262 13.85 25.11 -1.23
CA TYR A 262 14.38 26.45 -1.45
C TYR A 262 15.73 26.42 -2.20
N LYS A 263 16.62 25.52 -1.82
CA LYS A 263 17.91 25.32 -2.50
C LYS A 263 17.71 24.90 -3.96
N GLU A 264 16.78 23.95 -4.23
CA GLU A 264 16.47 23.49 -5.58
C GLU A 264 15.77 24.56 -6.44
N ASP A 265 15.10 25.54 -5.86
CA ASP A 265 14.52 26.68 -6.60
C ASP A 265 15.59 27.77 -6.89
N VAL A 266 16.30 28.20 -5.84
CA VAL A 266 17.20 29.39 -5.94
C VAL A 266 18.45 29.04 -6.75
N LEU A 267 19.06 27.90 -6.56
CA LEU A 267 20.34 27.56 -7.18
C LEU A 267 20.26 27.44 -8.71
N PRO A 268 19.27 26.73 -9.30
CA PRO A 268 19.11 26.71 -10.75
C PRO A 268 18.71 28.05 -11.34
N ARG A 269 17.88 28.83 -10.62
CA ARG A 269 17.50 30.18 -11.05
C ARG A 269 18.73 31.12 -11.12
N ALA A 270 19.54 31.16 -10.08
CA ALA A 270 20.76 31.95 -10.05
C ALA A 270 21.76 31.55 -11.14
N ARG A 271 21.90 30.23 -11.38
CA ARG A 271 22.73 29.71 -12.49
C ARG A 271 22.17 30.10 -13.84
N GLY A 272 20.85 30.04 -13.99
CA GLY A 272 20.15 30.44 -15.23
C GLY A 272 20.34 31.94 -15.51
N GLU A 273 20.20 32.79 -14.51
CA GLU A 273 20.44 34.25 -14.62
C GLU A 273 21.89 34.56 -14.97
N ALA A 274 22.85 33.92 -14.31
CA ALA A 274 24.25 34.05 -14.62
C ALA A 274 24.59 33.64 -16.05
N SER A 275 24.07 32.46 -16.49
CA SER A 275 24.23 31.97 -17.86
C SER A 275 23.61 32.91 -18.89
N LYS A 276 22.41 33.45 -18.60
CA LYS A 276 21.73 34.42 -19.44
C LYS A 276 22.57 35.70 -19.57
N ALA A 277 23.06 36.24 -18.45
CA ALA A 277 23.90 37.44 -18.48
C ALA A 277 25.19 37.26 -19.32
N LEU A 278 25.82 36.07 -19.21
CA LEU A 278 27.00 35.77 -20.03
C LEU A 278 26.64 35.63 -21.52
N GLN A 279 25.53 35.00 -21.85
CA GLN A 279 25.07 34.86 -23.25
C GLN A 279 24.64 36.18 -23.86
N ASP A 280 23.94 37.03 -23.07
CA ASP A 280 23.55 38.38 -23.52
C ASP A 280 24.79 39.23 -23.78
N ALA A 281 25.80 39.20 -22.89
CA ALA A 281 27.06 39.90 -23.08
C ALA A 281 27.82 39.41 -24.32
N GLU A 282 27.88 38.09 -24.52
CA GLU A 282 28.53 37.50 -25.68
C GLU A 282 27.77 37.88 -26.98
N GLY A 283 26.42 37.79 -26.94
CA GLY A 283 25.57 38.21 -28.08
C GLY A 283 25.78 39.70 -28.40
N PHE A 284 25.87 40.56 -27.41
CA PHE A 284 26.18 41.98 -27.60
C PHE A 284 27.56 42.18 -28.20
N ARG A 285 28.56 41.44 -27.70
CA ARG A 285 29.93 41.47 -28.28
C ARG A 285 29.93 41.10 -29.74
N GLN A 286 29.29 39.98 -30.10
CA GLN A 286 29.19 39.52 -31.46
C GLN A 286 28.45 40.52 -32.36
N GLN A 287 27.34 41.07 -31.89
CA GLN A 287 26.59 42.10 -32.60
C GLN A 287 27.44 43.32 -32.88
N LYS A 288 28.21 43.81 -31.90
CA LYS A 288 29.09 44.98 -32.10
C LYS A 288 30.19 44.70 -33.09
N ILE A 289 30.84 43.55 -33.03
CA ILE A 289 31.84 43.12 -33.98
C ILE A 289 31.24 43.01 -35.39
N ALA A 290 30.07 42.38 -35.54
CA ALA A 290 29.43 42.22 -36.85
C ALA A 290 29.04 43.58 -37.45
N ILE A 291 28.48 44.51 -36.66
CA ILE A 291 28.12 45.85 -37.10
C ILE A 291 29.39 46.60 -37.54
N ALA A 292 30.45 46.63 -36.71
CA ALA A 292 31.68 47.31 -37.06
C ALA A 292 32.37 46.72 -38.30
N THR A 293 32.32 45.38 -38.44
CA THR A 293 32.85 44.67 -39.63
C THR A 293 32.04 45.06 -40.89
N GLY A 294 30.70 45.03 -40.77
CA GLY A 294 29.79 45.41 -41.86
C GLY A 294 29.97 46.85 -42.30
N GLU A 295 30.11 47.80 -41.33
CA GLU A 295 30.39 49.21 -41.61
C GLU A 295 31.74 49.40 -42.30
N ALA A 296 32.78 48.71 -41.84
CA ALA A 296 34.09 48.73 -42.46
C ALA A 296 34.10 48.19 -43.89
N GLU A 297 33.39 47.12 -44.11
CA GLU A 297 33.23 46.54 -45.49
C GLU A 297 32.39 47.45 -46.39
N ARG A 298 31.29 48.00 -45.88
CA ARG A 298 30.50 49.01 -46.61
C ARG A 298 31.38 50.20 -46.99
N PHE A 299 32.15 50.72 -46.04
CA PHE A 299 33.08 51.84 -46.31
C PHE A 299 34.09 51.46 -47.41
N LYS A 300 34.73 50.31 -47.35
CA LYS A 300 35.67 49.83 -48.36
C LYS A 300 35.01 49.67 -49.72
N ALA A 301 33.76 49.21 -49.76
CA ALA A 301 32.99 49.05 -51.03
C ALA A 301 32.72 50.45 -51.64
N ILE A 302 32.23 51.38 -50.81
CA ILE A 302 32.00 52.75 -51.27
C ILE A 302 33.30 53.43 -51.72
N GLN A 303 34.40 53.24 -50.99
CA GLN A 303 35.71 53.76 -51.37
C GLN A 303 36.16 53.21 -52.73
N ARG A 304 35.99 51.90 -53.01
CA ARG A 304 36.34 51.29 -54.31
C ARG A 304 35.57 51.93 -55.46
N GLU A 305 34.25 52.19 -55.31
CA GLU A 305 33.44 52.82 -56.31
C GLU A 305 33.75 54.35 -56.45
N TYR A 306 34.07 54.99 -55.32
CA TYR A 306 34.49 56.38 -55.31
C TYR A 306 35.77 56.61 -56.11
N VAL A 307 36.77 55.71 -56.04
CA VAL A 307 38.02 55.81 -56.80
C VAL A 307 37.74 55.71 -58.29
N LYS A 308 36.75 54.92 -58.72
CA LYS A 308 36.37 54.75 -60.14
C LYS A 308 35.64 55.96 -60.73
N SER A 309 34.75 56.63 -59.95
CA SER A 309 33.87 57.71 -60.37
C SER A 309 33.58 58.70 -59.23
N ARG A 310 34.48 59.64 -59.01
CA ARG A 310 34.42 60.52 -57.84
C ARG A 310 33.17 61.41 -57.83
N ASP A 311 32.85 62.08 -58.92
CA ASP A 311 31.74 63.06 -58.94
C ASP A 311 30.36 62.43 -58.86
N ILE A 312 30.16 61.28 -59.48
CA ILE A 312 28.88 60.58 -59.47
C ILE A 312 28.64 60.00 -58.04
N THR A 313 29.65 59.35 -57.47
CA THR A 313 29.53 58.71 -56.15
C THR A 313 29.32 59.77 -55.05
N ARG A 314 29.98 60.92 -55.15
CA ARG A 314 29.79 62.09 -54.18
C ARG A 314 28.34 62.60 -54.23
N LYS A 315 27.77 62.77 -55.44
CA LYS A 315 26.37 63.24 -55.60
C LYS A 315 25.39 62.21 -55.04
N ARG A 316 25.61 60.90 -55.30
CA ARG A 316 24.78 59.85 -54.82
C ARG A 316 24.77 59.76 -53.26
N LEU A 317 25.96 59.80 -52.62
CA LEU A 317 26.09 59.79 -51.18
C LEU A 317 25.44 61.01 -50.52
N TYR A 318 25.53 62.17 -51.18
CA TYR A 318 24.89 63.38 -50.70
C TYR A 318 23.35 63.24 -50.78
N LEU A 319 22.78 62.74 -51.84
CA LEU A 319 21.34 62.51 -51.96
C LEU A 319 20.84 61.47 -50.99
N GLU A 320 21.56 60.34 -50.83
CA GLU A 320 21.27 59.27 -49.85
C GLU A 320 21.25 59.83 -48.43
N ALA A 321 22.24 60.65 -48.04
CA ALA A 321 22.27 61.29 -46.73
C ALA A 321 21.12 62.31 -46.55
N MET A 322 20.75 63.03 -47.62
CA MET A 322 19.59 63.95 -47.57
C MET A 322 18.27 63.19 -47.46
N GLU A 323 18.10 62.03 -48.14
CA GLU A 323 16.95 61.17 -48.04
C GLU A 323 16.76 60.59 -46.63
N ASP A 324 17.86 60.26 -45.94
CA ASP A 324 17.82 59.73 -44.57
C ASP A 324 17.51 60.84 -43.52
N ILE A 325 18.04 62.06 -43.72
CA ILE A 325 17.91 63.15 -42.76
C ILE A 325 16.60 63.94 -42.94
N LEU A 326 16.19 64.21 -44.16
CA LEU A 326 15.05 65.06 -44.47
C LEU A 326 13.68 64.58 -43.93
N PRO A 327 13.34 63.25 -43.88
CA PRO A 327 12.09 62.79 -43.31
C PRO A 327 11.99 63.07 -41.82
N GLY A 328 13.09 63.12 -41.11
CA GLY A 328 13.15 63.32 -39.67
C GLY A 328 13.12 64.81 -39.22
N ILE A 329 13.15 65.75 -40.16
CA ILE A 329 13.19 67.17 -39.86
C ILE A 329 11.88 67.83 -40.28
N SER A 330 11.29 68.59 -39.36
CA SER A 330 10.16 69.48 -39.68
C SER A 330 10.62 70.66 -40.50
N LYS A 331 10.10 70.75 -41.75
CA LYS A 331 10.46 71.78 -42.71
C LYS A 331 9.45 72.91 -42.62
N ILE A 332 9.91 74.12 -42.36
CA ILE A 332 9.16 75.36 -42.53
C ILE A 332 9.72 76.07 -43.75
N LEU A 333 8.86 76.14 -44.81
CA LEU A 333 9.21 76.93 -45.99
C LEU A 333 8.72 78.37 -45.77
N GLY A 334 9.63 79.23 -45.49
CA GLY A 334 9.40 80.71 -45.51
C GLY A 334 9.76 81.32 -46.88
N ASP A 335 9.46 82.64 -47.11
CA ASP A 335 9.76 83.38 -48.32
C ASP A 335 11.24 83.24 -48.73
N PRO A 336 11.58 83.36 -50.01
CA PRO A 336 12.90 83.02 -50.50
C PRO A 336 14.01 83.91 -49.86
N GLY A 337 14.67 83.37 -48.87
CA GLY A 337 15.79 83.96 -48.11
C GLY A 337 16.06 83.36 -46.74
N GLU A 338 15.11 82.76 -46.06
CA GLU A 338 15.32 82.18 -44.72
C GLU A 338 14.76 80.70 -44.57
N VAL A 339 15.68 79.79 -44.43
CA VAL A 339 15.34 78.40 -44.09
C VAL A 339 15.61 78.19 -42.59
N ILE A 340 14.59 78.16 -41.76
CA ILE A 340 14.72 77.81 -40.36
C ILE A 340 14.58 76.29 -40.20
N LEU A 341 15.67 75.62 -39.83
CA LEU A 341 15.69 74.20 -39.45
C LEU A 341 15.40 74.11 -37.96
N MET A 342 14.24 73.50 -37.62
CA MET A 342 13.94 73.14 -36.21
C MET A 342 14.13 71.67 -35.99
N ALA A 343 14.81 71.32 -34.89
CA ALA A 343 14.91 69.92 -34.42
C ALA A 343 13.54 69.45 -33.93
N PRO A 344 13.09 68.18 -34.28
CA PRO A 344 11.85 67.65 -33.80
C PRO A 344 11.94 67.39 -32.29
N ASP A 345 11.00 68.01 -31.52
CA ASP A 345 10.83 67.64 -30.13
C ASP A 345 10.09 66.28 -30.05
N LYS A 346 10.78 65.32 -29.47
CA LYS A 346 10.29 63.92 -29.38
C LYS A 346 9.05 63.76 -28.51
N ASN A 347 8.54 64.81 -27.83
CA ASN A 347 7.54 64.65 -26.80
C ASN A 347 6.25 65.48 -26.91
N ARG A 348 6.09 66.43 -27.87
CA ARG A 348 4.79 67.12 -28.16
C ARG A 348 4.92 67.97 -29.37
N GLY A 349 3.89 67.93 -30.23
CA GLY A 349 3.73 68.75 -31.44
C GLY A 349 3.61 70.25 -31.20
N ASN A 350 4.43 70.84 -30.38
CA ASN A 350 4.55 72.27 -30.20
C ASN A 350 5.96 72.71 -30.59
N VAL A 351 6.05 73.40 -31.69
CA VAL A 351 7.24 74.02 -32.20
C VAL A 351 7.53 75.25 -31.33
N VAL A 352 8.61 75.24 -30.55
CA VAL A 352 9.07 76.40 -29.83
C VAL A 352 10.02 77.17 -30.77
N PRO A 353 9.76 78.43 -31.12
CA PRO A 353 10.68 79.20 -31.95
C PRO A 353 11.92 79.52 -31.15
N VAL A 354 13.11 79.19 -31.70
CA VAL A 354 14.38 79.59 -31.15
C VAL A 354 14.62 81.04 -31.61
N PRO A 355 14.75 81.99 -30.71
CA PRO A 355 15.07 83.41 -31.11
C PRO A 355 16.44 83.48 -31.76
N VAL A 356 16.50 83.98 -32.98
CA VAL A 356 17.76 84.37 -33.63
C VAL A 356 18.37 85.54 -32.88
N PRO A 357 19.62 85.49 -32.43
CA PRO A 357 20.27 86.73 -31.89
C PRO A 357 20.35 87.76 -32.99
N GLY A 358 19.72 88.91 -32.75
CA GLY A 358 19.68 89.99 -33.68
C GLY A 358 21.09 90.50 -34.08
N GLY A 359 21.31 90.53 -35.41
CA GLY A 359 22.43 91.32 -35.94
C GLY A 359 22.08 92.76 -35.76
N ASN A 360 22.85 93.43 -34.93
CA ASN A 360 23.00 94.89 -35.00
C ASN A 360 23.92 95.15 -36.15
N GLU A 361 23.48 96.05 -37.07
CA GLU A 361 24.15 96.88 -38.00
C GLU A 361 25.37 96.41 -38.75
#